data_1e20d3ca7475574d42cd2e6c0585d6d9
#
_entry.id   1e20d3ca7475574d42cd2e6c0585d6d9
#
_cell.length_a   1.000
_cell.length_b   1.000
_cell.length_c   1.000
_cell.angle_alpha   90.00
_cell.angle_beta   90.00
_cell.angle_gamma   90.00
#
_symmetry.space_group_name_H-M   'P 1'
#
loop_
_entity.id
_entity.type
_entity.pdbx_description
1 polymer ?
#
loop_
_entity_poly.entity_id
_entity_poly.type
_entity_poly.pdbx_seq_one_letter_code
_entity_poly.pdbx_strand_id
1 'polypeptide(L)' 'MHTESEIEKLAAEYMEEGRTAFFSKELNKAATLTQNAIDIYRMEKNYEQYAFAQNLMGVIYV' A
#
# COMPACT_ATOMS: atom_id res chain seq x y z
N MET A 1 -2.53 25.23 -3.88
CA MET A 1 -3.18 24.25 -3.05
C MET A 1 -2.99 22.85 -3.60
N HIS A 2 -2.66 21.96 -2.76
CA HIS A 2 -2.28 20.63 -3.15
C HIS A 2 -3.40 19.65 -2.84
N THR A 3 -3.96 19.06 -3.85
CA THR A 3 -4.94 18.02 -3.62
C THR A 3 -4.32 16.71 -4.00
N GLU A 4 -4.52 15.73 -3.13
CA GLU A 4 -4.11 14.38 -3.41
C GLU A 4 -4.89 13.86 -4.61
N SER A 5 -4.23 13.18 -5.52
CA SER A 5 -4.92 12.64 -6.69
C SER A 5 -5.84 11.51 -6.24
N GLU A 6 -6.88 11.26 -7.05
CA GLU A 6 -7.81 10.18 -6.73
C GLU A 6 -7.14 8.82 -6.74
N ILE A 7 -6.15 8.65 -7.59
CA ILE A 7 -5.46 7.39 -7.64
C ILE A 7 -4.58 7.19 -6.41
N GLU A 8 -4.04 8.27 -5.85
CA GLU A 8 -3.30 8.17 -4.60
C GLU A 8 -4.21 7.89 -3.42
N LYS A 9 -5.43 8.40 -3.44
CA LYS A 9 -6.42 8.03 -2.44
C LYS A 9 -6.72 6.55 -2.48
N LEU A 10 -6.82 6.00 -3.69
CA LEU A 10 -7.04 4.57 -3.85
C LEU A 10 -5.86 3.79 -3.27
N ALA A 11 -4.64 4.25 -3.51
CA ALA A 11 -3.46 3.60 -2.94
C ALA A 11 -3.50 3.61 -1.42
N ALA A 12 -3.91 4.73 -0.82
CA ALA A 12 -4.01 4.83 0.62
C ALA A 12 -5.05 3.85 1.17
N GLU A 13 -6.16 3.67 0.45
CA GLU A 13 -7.17 2.70 0.84
C GLU A 13 -6.64 1.28 0.77
N TYR A 14 -5.88 0.96 -0.30
CA TYR A 14 -5.24 -0.34 -0.41
C TYR A 14 -4.28 -0.60 0.74
N MET A 15 -3.52 0.43 1.15
CA MET A 15 -2.60 0.28 2.26
C MET A 15 -3.33 -0.01 3.56
N GLU A 16 -4.42 0.70 3.80
CA GLU A 16 -5.19 0.51 5.02
C GLU A 16 -5.83 -0.86 5.04
N GLU A 17 -6.42 -1.27 3.92
CA GLU A 17 -7.02 -2.61 3.83
C GLU A 17 -5.96 -3.70 3.95
N GLY A 18 -4.78 -3.46 3.38
CA GLY A 18 -3.69 -4.41 3.49
C GLY A 18 -3.25 -4.62 4.93
N ARG A 19 -3.16 -3.53 5.69
CA ARG A 19 -2.81 -3.63 7.11
C ARG A 19 -3.90 -4.36 7.90
N THR A 20 -5.15 -4.06 7.60
CA THR A 20 -6.26 -4.75 8.25
C THR A 20 -6.22 -6.25 7.96
N ALA A 21 -5.99 -6.60 6.70
CA ALA A 21 -5.88 -8.00 6.31
C ALA A 21 -4.71 -8.68 7.00
N PHE A 22 -3.59 -7.98 7.15
CA PHE A 22 -2.42 -8.51 7.84
C PHE A 22 -2.76 -8.85 9.29
N PHE A 23 -3.42 -7.94 9.98
CA PHE A 23 -3.80 -8.18 11.38
C PHE A 23 -4.83 -9.29 11.51
N SER A 24 -5.62 -9.53 10.47
CA SER A 24 -6.57 -10.64 10.44
C SER A 24 -5.94 -11.94 9.95
N LYS A 25 -4.64 -11.94 9.73
CA LYS A 25 -3.86 -13.09 9.26
C LYS A 25 -4.25 -13.57 7.86
N GLU A 26 -4.86 -12.69 7.08
CA GLU A 26 -5.14 -12.96 5.68
C GLU A 26 -3.95 -12.51 4.85
N LEU A 27 -2.85 -13.27 4.92
CA LEU A 27 -1.57 -12.80 4.42
C LEU A 27 -1.54 -12.63 2.90
N ASN A 28 -2.18 -13.54 2.16
CA ASN A 28 -2.22 -13.41 0.70
C ASN A 28 -2.99 -12.18 0.28
N LYS A 29 -4.11 -11.89 0.96
CA LYS A 29 -4.90 -10.70 0.70
C LYS A 29 -4.11 -9.44 1.05
N ALA A 30 -3.43 -9.48 2.20
CA ALA A 30 -2.61 -8.34 2.62
C ALA A 30 -1.52 -8.05 1.60
N ALA A 31 -0.85 -9.09 1.10
CA ALA A 31 0.20 -8.91 0.11
C ALA A 31 -0.33 -8.34 -1.19
N THR A 32 -1.48 -8.83 -1.66
CA THR A 32 -2.09 -8.34 -2.90
C THR A 32 -2.46 -6.87 -2.77
N LEU A 33 -3.12 -6.50 -1.67
CA LEU A 33 -3.53 -5.11 -1.47
C LEU A 33 -2.33 -4.18 -1.34
N THR A 34 -1.31 -4.61 -0.61
CA THR A 34 -0.11 -3.80 -0.44
C THR A 34 0.63 -3.65 -1.76
N GLN A 35 0.68 -4.71 -2.57
CA GLN A 35 1.33 -4.65 -3.88
C GLN A 35 0.59 -3.68 -4.80
N ASN A 36 -0.73 -3.66 -4.76
CA ASN A 36 -1.50 -2.69 -5.53
C ASN A 36 -1.13 -1.25 -5.16
N ALA A 37 -0.97 -0.99 -3.86
CA ALA A 37 -0.57 0.34 -3.39
C ALA A 37 0.84 0.67 -3.87
N ILE A 38 1.76 -0.28 -3.79
CA ILE A 38 3.14 -0.08 -4.23
C ILE A 38 3.18 0.32 -5.71
N ASP A 39 2.42 -0.39 -6.53
CA ASP A 39 2.39 -0.11 -7.97
C ASP A 39 1.89 1.30 -8.25
N ILE A 40 0.86 1.73 -7.54
CA ILE A 40 0.32 3.07 -7.72
C ILE A 40 1.31 4.13 -7.29
N TYR A 41 1.91 3.98 -6.10
CA TYR A 41 2.85 4.97 -5.60
C TYR A 41 4.07 5.07 -6.49
N ARG A 42 4.54 3.95 -7.04
CA ARG A 42 5.67 3.97 -7.95
C ARG A 42 5.30 4.71 -9.23
N MET A 43 4.11 4.45 -9.77
CA MET A 43 3.64 5.10 -10.98
C MET A 43 3.49 6.60 -10.79
N GLU A 44 3.02 7.02 -9.63
CA GLU A 44 2.84 8.42 -9.28
C GLU A 44 4.14 9.08 -8.79
N LYS A 45 5.22 8.33 -8.72
CA LYS A 45 6.53 8.80 -8.26
C LYS A 45 6.49 9.34 -6.83
N ASN A 46 5.59 8.82 -6.03
CA ASN A 46 5.49 9.17 -4.62
C ASN A 46 6.40 8.23 -3.83
N TYR A 47 7.70 8.52 -3.86
CA TYR A 47 8.71 7.60 -3.35
C TYR A 47 8.68 7.45 -1.84
N GLU A 48 8.20 8.46 -1.12
CA GLU A 48 8.06 8.37 0.32
C GLU A 48 7.05 7.31 0.71
N GLN A 49 5.88 7.34 0.09
CA GLN A 49 4.86 6.34 0.36
C GLN A 49 5.22 4.99 -0.24
N TYR A 50 5.92 5.00 -1.36
CA TYR A 50 6.41 3.77 -1.97
C TYR A 50 7.31 3.00 -1.00
N ALA A 51 8.25 3.69 -0.36
CA ALA A 51 9.15 3.06 0.61
C ALA A 51 8.38 2.53 1.81
N PHE A 52 7.39 3.29 2.27
CA PHE A 52 6.54 2.88 3.38
C PHE A 52 5.78 1.59 3.04
N ALA A 53 5.23 1.53 1.84
CA ALA A 53 4.48 0.35 1.39
C ALA A 53 5.40 -0.85 1.25
N GLN A 54 6.62 -0.66 0.79
CA GLN A 54 7.59 -1.75 0.70
C GLN A 54 7.97 -2.27 2.08
N ASN A 55 8.07 -1.39 3.06
CA ASN A 55 8.33 -1.83 4.43
C ASN A 55 7.22 -2.73 4.94
N LEU A 56 5.97 -2.37 4.66
CA LEU A 56 4.85 -3.20 5.05
C LEU A 56 4.91 -4.55 4.36
N MET A 57 5.25 -4.58 3.07
CA MET A 57 5.38 -5.82 2.34
C MET A 57 6.46 -6.72 2.97
N GLY A 58 7.57 -6.13 3.39
CA GLY A 58 8.62 -6.87 4.08
C GLY A 58 8.13 -7.50 5.37
N VAL A 59 7.30 -6.80 6.12
CA VAL A 59 6.72 -7.34 7.35
C VAL A 59 5.79 -8.51 7.04
N ILE A 60 4.99 -8.40 5.98
CA ILE A 60 4.06 -9.46 5.60
C ILE A 60 4.80 -10.75 5.27
N TYR A 61 5.97 -10.65 4.65
CA TYR A 61 6.71 -11.81 4.18
C TYR A 61 7.76 -12.32 5.17
N VAL A 62 7.84 -11.73 6.34
CA VAL A 62 8.81 -12.20 7.36
C VAL A 62 8.32 -13.47 8.14
#